data_b96a5186e32add267f55c908872b8c9f
#
_entry.id   b96a5186e32add267f55c908872b8c9f
#
_cell.length_a   1.000
_cell.length_b   1.000
_cell.length_c   1.000
_cell.angle_alpha   90.00
_cell.angle_beta   90.00
_cell.angle_gamma   90.00
#
_symmetry.space_group_name_H-M   'P 1'
#
loop_
_entity.id
_entity.type
_entity.pdbx_description
1 polymer ?
#
loop_
_entity_poly.entity_id
_entity_poly.type
_entity_poly.pdbx_seq_one_letter_code
_entity_poly.pdbx_strand_id
1 'polypeptide(L)'
;MRPSIVAGDDAALAVAGGVSPYAQLRRQVVDLYRRGTLPALLSALCAAGLVAVLGGALAAPAVTAWLLTHALLASARALLVRRFKRQRIGDAALGRWRGYYVAIAAAVGVAWGAGSVLLLARAAPVQQLLAWVVLGAALLAEFPALARLGRPFIGVLALTLAAPLALMLIGPQPQPAAAGALLLLASGSALAGLELHRTYLDGLHLQLEFARLARFDPLTGLANRRHFDETLAGEWQRALRLRGEVALIIFDVDEFKIYNDHFGHPGGDACLRRLAAVTRQLVHRHGDLVARLGGEEFAVLLPLTPLAGARAVADTLRQAIENLRLPHAPAAQRPVVTVSLGVACLRPASGLTPDDLIRAADAALYEAKHAGRNCVVTAPPAEAPALVRRVREMPA
;
A
#
# COMPACT_ATOMS: atom_id res chain seq x y z
N MET A 1 1.60 -12.96 17.48
CA MET A 1 0.96 -11.66 17.21
C MET A 1 1.78 -10.93 16.16
N ARG A 2 1.37 -10.91 14.91
CA ARG A 2 2.00 -10.13 13.83
C ARG A 2 1.28 -8.78 13.77
N PRO A 3 1.94 -7.63 13.94
CA PRO A 3 1.30 -6.35 13.72
C PRO A 3 1.08 -6.17 12.21
N SER A 4 -0.16 -5.98 11.80
CA SER A 4 -0.56 -5.59 10.46
C SER A 4 -0.14 -4.13 10.20
N ILE A 5 1.05 -3.94 9.66
CA ILE A 5 1.67 -2.62 9.44
C ILE A 5 1.16 -1.93 8.16
N VAL A 6 0.31 -2.58 7.34
CA VAL A 6 0.16 -2.18 5.92
C VAL A 6 -1.27 -1.88 5.47
N ALA A 7 -2.32 -2.04 6.26
CA ALA A 7 -3.69 -2.07 5.72
C ALA A 7 -4.53 -0.78 5.86
N GLY A 8 -4.04 0.29 6.47
CA GLY A 8 -4.90 1.43 6.87
C GLY A 8 -4.92 2.67 5.96
N ASP A 9 -3.83 2.96 5.24
CA ASP A 9 -3.66 4.29 4.63
C ASP A 9 -3.58 4.30 3.07
N ASP A 10 -3.50 3.15 2.42
CA ASP A 10 -3.37 3.08 0.95
C ASP A 10 -4.65 3.51 0.20
N ALA A 11 -5.81 3.49 0.86
CA ALA A 11 -7.09 3.84 0.27
C ALA A 11 -7.30 5.36 0.09
N ALA A 12 -6.76 6.18 1.00
CA ALA A 12 -6.91 7.64 0.95
C ALA A 12 -6.05 8.30 -0.15
N LEU A 13 -5.02 7.62 -0.65
CA LEU A 13 -4.06 8.15 -1.62
C LEU A 13 -4.43 7.86 -3.09
N ALA A 14 -5.47 7.06 -3.34
CA ALA A 14 -5.88 6.64 -4.69
C ALA A 14 -6.92 7.57 -5.36
N VAL A 15 -7.30 8.70 -4.74
CA VAL A 15 -8.47 9.50 -5.14
C VAL A 15 -8.23 10.46 -6.30
N ALA A 16 -6.99 10.69 -6.74
CA ALA A 16 -6.71 11.55 -7.90
C ALA A 16 -6.06 10.73 -9.02
N GLY A 17 -6.81 10.37 -10.04
CA GLY A 17 -6.39 10.08 -11.42
C GLY A 17 -5.09 9.31 -11.74
N GLY A 18 -4.36 8.75 -10.78
CA GLY A 18 -3.10 8.03 -10.98
C GLY A 18 -2.56 7.45 -9.66
N VAL A 19 -1.66 6.47 -9.79
CA VAL A 19 -0.94 5.91 -8.63
C VAL A 19 -0.11 7.03 -7.98
N SER A 20 -0.43 7.36 -6.72
CA SER A 20 0.30 8.41 -6.00
C SER A 20 1.80 8.08 -5.93
N PRO A 21 2.71 9.05 -6.25
CA PRO A 21 4.16 8.89 -6.07
C PRO A 21 4.54 8.48 -4.64
N TYR A 22 3.76 8.88 -3.65
CA TYR A 22 3.95 8.49 -2.25
C TYR A 22 3.65 7.01 -2.00
N ALA A 23 2.67 6.42 -2.65
CA ALA A 23 2.37 5.00 -2.54
C ALA A 23 3.50 4.13 -3.10
N GLN A 24 4.08 4.53 -4.24
CA GLN A 24 5.25 3.86 -4.82
C GLN A 24 6.47 3.98 -3.88
N LEU A 25 6.77 5.18 -3.39
CA LEU A 25 7.89 5.42 -2.47
C LEU A 25 7.70 4.62 -1.17
N ARG A 26 6.50 4.58 -0.61
CA ARG A 26 6.19 3.82 0.60
C ARG A 26 6.48 2.34 0.41
N ARG A 27 5.99 1.72 -0.67
CA ARG A 27 6.26 0.30 -0.96
C ARG A 27 7.73 0.03 -1.20
N GLN A 28 8.41 0.88 -1.98
CA GLN A 28 9.86 0.78 -2.19
C GLN A 28 10.63 0.77 -0.87
N VAL A 29 10.34 1.71 0.04
CA VAL A 29 10.99 1.81 1.35
C VAL A 29 10.66 0.60 2.22
N VAL A 30 9.40 0.17 2.29
CA VAL A 30 9.00 -1.03 3.05
C VAL A 30 9.73 -2.27 2.55
N ASP A 31 9.85 -2.47 1.25
CA ASP A 31 10.54 -3.62 0.66
C ASP A 31 12.04 -3.62 0.97
N LEU A 32 12.70 -2.46 0.96
CA LEU A 32 14.09 -2.30 1.36
C LEU A 32 14.32 -2.76 2.80
N TYR A 33 13.45 -2.33 3.71
CA TYR A 33 13.58 -2.66 5.13
C TYR A 33 13.08 -4.06 5.50
N ARG A 34 12.24 -4.67 4.69
CA ARG A 34 11.74 -6.05 4.92
C ARG A 34 12.86 -7.08 4.85
N ARG A 35 13.80 -6.92 3.90
CA ARG A 35 14.94 -7.84 3.65
C ARG A 35 16.30 -7.24 4.03
N GLY A 36 16.31 -6.06 4.64
CA GLY A 36 17.50 -5.22 4.77
C GLY A 36 18.63 -5.76 5.65
N THR A 37 18.41 -6.78 6.48
CA THR A 37 19.46 -7.35 7.35
C THR A 37 20.32 -8.40 6.67
N LEU A 38 19.74 -9.19 5.77
CA LEU A 38 20.46 -10.30 5.11
C LEU A 38 21.67 -9.84 4.28
N PRO A 39 21.58 -8.80 3.41
CA PRO A 39 22.75 -8.33 2.67
C PRO A 39 23.89 -7.88 3.59
N ALA A 40 23.59 -7.19 4.69
CA ALA A 40 24.62 -6.73 5.62
C ALA A 40 25.34 -7.90 6.33
N LEU A 41 24.61 -8.94 6.70
CA LEU A 41 25.18 -10.15 7.28
C LEU A 41 26.08 -10.86 6.27
N LEU A 42 25.61 -11.02 5.04
CA LEU A 42 26.40 -11.64 3.97
C LEU A 42 27.67 -10.83 3.66
N SER A 43 27.57 -9.50 3.62
CA SER A 43 28.72 -8.62 3.44
C SER A 43 29.77 -8.78 4.56
N ALA A 44 29.33 -8.84 5.83
CA ALA A 44 30.22 -9.07 6.96
C ALA A 44 30.85 -10.47 6.94
N LEU A 45 30.10 -11.49 6.55
CA LEU A 45 30.62 -12.87 6.38
C LEU A 45 31.65 -12.94 5.24
N CYS A 46 31.41 -12.27 4.11
CA CYS A 46 32.38 -12.17 3.02
C CYS A 46 33.68 -11.49 3.48
N ALA A 47 33.58 -10.42 4.30
CA ALA A 47 34.74 -9.74 4.84
C ALA A 47 35.55 -10.65 5.78
N ALA A 48 34.88 -11.40 6.67
CA ALA A 48 35.54 -12.37 7.55
C ALA A 48 36.18 -13.52 6.77
N GLY A 49 35.48 -14.07 5.75
CA GLY A 49 36.00 -15.11 4.87
C GLY A 49 37.23 -14.65 4.10
N LEU A 50 37.25 -13.42 3.59
CA LEU A 50 38.40 -12.87 2.90
C LEU A 50 39.64 -12.80 3.80
N VAL A 51 39.47 -12.35 5.05
CA VAL A 51 40.58 -12.31 6.02
C VAL A 51 41.08 -13.71 6.36
N ALA A 52 40.19 -14.71 6.51
CA ALA A 52 40.56 -16.08 6.76
C ALA A 52 41.43 -16.68 5.61
N VAL A 53 41.10 -16.33 4.36
CA VAL A 53 41.81 -16.82 3.15
C VAL A 53 43.17 -16.10 3.00
N LEU A 54 43.25 -14.81 3.31
CA LEU A 54 44.49 -14.04 3.14
C LEU A 54 45.47 -14.18 4.30
N GLY A 55 45.12 -14.92 5.35
CA GLY A 55 45.77 -15.09 6.64
C GLY A 55 47.27 -14.80 6.69
N GLY A 56 47.73 -14.07 7.69
CA GLY A 56 49.14 -13.86 8.02
C GLY A 56 49.92 -12.81 7.18
N ALA A 57 49.47 -12.49 5.96
CA ALA A 57 50.14 -11.56 5.05
C ALA A 57 49.91 -10.05 5.37
N LEU A 58 49.03 -9.76 6.35
CA LEU A 58 48.50 -8.40 6.57
C LEU A 58 48.86 -7.87 7.96
N ALA A 59 49.05 -6.56 8.06
CA ALA A 59 49.21 -5.89 9.35
C ALA A 59 47.95 -6.07 10.20
N ALA A 60 48.03 -6.88 11.27
CA ALA A 60 46.89 -7.28 12.11
C ALA A 60 45.98 -6.10 12.57
N PRO A 61 46.50 -4.89 12.97
CA PRO A 61 45.64 -3.81 13.41
C PRO A 61 44.77 -3.21 12.30
N ALA A 62 45.25 -3.11 11.06
CA ALA A 62 44.49 -2.53 9.96
C ALA A 62 43.33 -3.51 9.52
N VAL A 63 43.61 -4.79 9.51
CA VAL A 63 42.61 -5.84 9.22
C VAL A 63 41.55 -5.88 10.29
N THR A 64 41.94 -5.82 11.56
CA THR A 64 41.03 -5.80 12.69
C THR A 64 40.13 -4.54 12.62
N ALA A 65 40.68 -3.37 12.35
CA ALA A 65 39.91 -2.13 12.20
C ALA A 65 38.91 -2.23 11.04
N TRP A 66 39.30 -2.84 9.90
CA TRP A 66 38.41 -3.04 8.74
C TRP A 66 37.27 -4.00 9.06
N LEU A 67 37.53 -5.12 9.72
CA LEU A 67 36.50 -6.06 10.16
C LEU A 67 35.55 -5.43 11.16
N LEU A 68 36.06 -4.68 12.13
CA LEU A 68 35.23 -3.94 13.09
C LEU A 68 34.33 -2.91 12.39
N THR A 69 34.83 -2.25 11.34
CA THR A 69 34.02 -1.34 10.52
C THR A 69 32.84 -2.08 9.87
N HIS A 70 33.05 -3.24 9.27
CA HIS A 70 31.97 -4.06 8.69
C HIS A 70 30.99 -4.54 9.76
N ALA A 71 31.45 -4.97 10.92
CA ALA A 71 30.59 -5.38 12.03
C ALA A 71 29.74 -4.21 12.56
N LEU A 72 30.33 -3.01 12.67
CA LEU A 72 29.65 -1.78 13.07
C LEU A 72 28.55 -1.39 12.06
N LEU A 73 28.88 -1.39 10.75
CA LEU A 73 27.94 -1.06 9.69
C LEU A 73 26.80 -2.07 9.62
N ALA A 74 27.07 -3.37 9.77
CA ALA A 74 26.05 -4.40 9.85
C ALA A 74 25.13 -4.21 11.07
N SER A 75 25.70 -3.88 12.22
CA SER A 75 24.97 -3.59 13.46
C SER A 75 24.11 -2.33 13.32
N ALA A 76 24.65 -1.26 12.75
CA ALA A 76 23.93 -0.01 12.48
C ALA A 76 22.74 -0.27 11.55
N ARG A 77 22.93 -1.07 10.49
CA ARG A 77 21.84 -1.47 9.56
C ARG A 77 20.79 -2.31 10.26
N ALA A 78 21.18 -3.25 11.10
CA ALA A 78 20.24 -4.07 11.87
C ALA A 78 19.41 -3.22 12.83
N LEU A 79 20.02 -2.27 13.52
CA LEU A 79 19.35 -1.31 14.40
C LEU A 79 18.39 -0.43 13.60
N LEU A 80 18.80 0.10 12.47
CA LEU A 80 17.97 0.90 11.58
C LEU A 80 16.72 0.12 11.12
N VAL A 81 16.90 -1.14 10.69
CA VAL A 81 15.79 -2.03 10.29
C VAL A 81 14.85 -2.32 11.47
N ARG A 82 15.40 -2.59 12.66
CA ARG A 82 14.58 -2.79 13.87
C ARG A 82 13.78 -1.54 14.22
N ARG A 83 14.40 -0.36 14.13
CA ARG A 83 13.76 0.93 14.42
C ARG A 83 12.64 1.22 13.42
N PHE A 84 12.87 0.98 12.12
CA PHE A 84 11.85 1.08 11.08
C PHE A 84 10.64 0.21 11.38
N LYS A 85 10.85 -1.07 11.75
CA LYS A 85 9.78 -2.02 12.04
C LYS A 85 8.95 -1.69 13.30
N ARG A 86 9.49 -0.89 14.22
CA ARG A 86 8.82 -0.52 15.49
C ARG A 86 8.05 0.79 15.43
N GLN A 87 8.29 1.63 14.43
CA GLN A 87 7.69 2.96 14.33
C GLN A 87 6.59 2.98 13.26
N ARG A 88 5.54 3.75 13.52
CA ARG A 88 4.59 4.16 12.47
C ARG A 88 5.20 5.34 11.72
N ILE A 89 5.52 5.15 10.46
CA ILE A 89 6.24 6.14 9.66
C ILE A 89 5.24 6.87 8.78
N GLY A 90 5.10 8.17 8.98
CA GLY A 90 4.31 9.05 8.11
C GLY A 90 5.02 9.30 6.77
N ASP A 91 4.26 9.68 5.75
CA ASP A 91 4.75 9.84 4.38
C ASP A 91 5.88 10.86 4.23
N ALA A 92 5.84 11.97 5.00
CA ALA A 92 6.89 12.98 5.01
C ALA A 92 8.27 12.45 5.48
N ALA A 93 8.31 11.32 6.19
CA ALA A 93 9.54 10.72 6.68
C ALA A 93 10.15 9.67 5.73
N LEU A 94 9.41 9.19 4.72
CA LEU A 94 9.85 8.11 3.82
C LEU A 94 11.14 8.44 3.07
N GLY A 95 11.27 9.68 2.59
CA GLY A 95 12.49 10.14 1.92
C GLY A 95 13.72 10.07 2.82
N ARG A 96 13.60 10.43 4.10
CA ARG A 96 14.69 10.33 5.10
C ARG A 96 15.09 8.87 5.35
N TRP A 97 14.13 7.97 5.50
CA TRP A 97 14.40 6.56 5.70
C TRP A 97 15.10 5.92 4.50
N ARG A 98 14.68 6.28 3.28
CA ARG A 98 15.39 5.89 2.06
C ARG A 98 16.84 6.42 2.09
N GLY A 99 17.04 7.68 2.48
CA GLY A 99 18.35 8.31 2.61
C GLY A 99 19.27 7.59 3.60
N TYR A 100 18.77 7.21 4.78
CA TYR A 100 19.55 6.44 5.76
C TYR A 100 20.00 5.08 5.23
N TYR A 101 19.13 4.40 4.49
CA TYR A 101 19.47 3.11 3.87
C TYR A 101 20.60 3.28 2.84
N VAL A 102 20.49 4.28 1.97
CA VAL A 102 21.52 4.61 0.95
C VAL A 102 22.84 5.01 1.61
N ALA A 103 22.80 5.82 2.66
CA ALA A 103 24.00 6.26 3.36
C ALA A 103 24.80 5.08 3.99
N ILE A 104 24.09 4.13 4.63
CA ILE A 104 24.75 2.93 5.16
C ILE A 104 25.28 2.06 4.03
N ALA A 105 24.54 1.89 2.94
CA ALA A 105 25.01 1.12 1.78
C ALA A 105 26.27 1.77 1.14
N ALA A 106 26.30 3.08 1.03
CA ALA A 106 27.46 3.83 0.55
C ALA A 106 28.68 3.64 1.48
N ALA A 107 28.47 3.70 2.80
CA ALA A 107 29.53 3.46 3.77
C ALA A 107 30.09 2.04 3.68
N VAL A 108 29.24 1.03 3.46
CA VAL A 108 29.66 -0.35 3.17
C VAL A 108 30.50 -0.40 1.88
N GLY A 109 30.06 0.28 0.82
CA GLY A 109 30.82 0.36 -0.44
C GLY A 109 32.20 0.97 -0.26
N VAL A 110 32.29 2.08 0.47
CA VAL A 110 33.58 2.72 0.80
C VAL A 110 34.49 1.78 1.63
N ALA A 111 33.92 1.09 2.63
CA ALA A 111 34.67 0.12 3.44
C ALA A 111 35.22 -1.03 2.60
N TRP A 112 34.48 -1.56 1.62
CA TRP A 112 34.96 -2.55 0.67
C TRP A 112 36.02 -1.99 -0.26
N GLY A 113 35.85 -0.75 -0.78
CA GLY A 113 36.85 -0.07 -1.61
C GLY A 113 38.18 0.13 -0.88
N ALA A 114 38.13 0.66 0.34
CA ALA A 114 39.32 0.85 1.17
C ALA A 114 39.98 -0.49 1.54
N GLY A 115 39.18 -1.50 1.91
CA GLY A 115 39.69 -2.83 2.23
C GLY A 115 40.38 -3.50 1.05
N SER A 116 39.87 -3.34 -0.16
CA SER A 116 40.51 -3.89 -1.37
C SER A 116 41.90 -3.31 -1.59
N VAL A 117 42.13 -2.01 -1.32
CA VAL A 117 43.47 -1.42 -1.38
C VAL A 117 44.39 -1.97 -0.31
N LEU A 118 43.92 -2.07 0.94
CA LEU A 118 44.69 -2.61 2.05
C LEU A 118 45.12 -4.06 1.83
N LEU A 119 44.19 -4.88 1.29
CA LEU A 119 44.35 -6.31 1.15
C LEU A 119 45.12 -6.70 -0.13
N LEU A 120 44.88 -5.98 -1.24
CA LEU A 120 45.42 -6.33 -2.54
C LEU A 120 46.81 -5.75 -2.83
N ALA A 121 47.19 -4.62 -2.20
CA ALA A 121 48.47 -3.97 -2.44
C ALA A 121 49.71 -4.85 -2.11
N ARG A 122 49.53 -5.86 -1.25
CA ARG A 122 50.60 -6.78 -0.78
C ARG A 122 50.34 -8.24 -0.99
N ALA A 123 49.23 -8.62 -1.61
CA ALA A 123 48.81 -10.00 -1.79
C ALA A 123 49.48 -10.65 -2.99
N ALA A 124 49.79 -11.93 -2.91
CA ALA A 124 50.25 -12.75 -4.05
C ALA A 124 49.14 -12.85 -5.14
N PRO A 125 49.48 -13.08 -6.43
CA PRO A 125 48.51 -13.10 -7.53
C PRO A 125 47.28 -14.00 -7.29
N VAL A 126 47.52 -15.20 -6.73
CA VAL A 126 46.41 -16.14 -6.39
C VAL A 126 45.48 -15.56 -5.29
N GLN A 127 46.06 -14.91 -4.30
CA GLN A 127 45.30 -14.25 -3.22
C GLN A 127 44.52 -13.04 -3.76
N GLN A 128 45.09 -12.28 -4.71
CA GLN A 128 44.37 -11.20 -5.40
C GLN A 128 43.14 -11.73 -6.15
N LEU A 129 43.26 -12.83 -6.88
CA LEU A 129 42.15 -13.45 -7.59
C LEU A 129 41.02 -13.86 -6.63
N LEU A 130 41.37 -14.53 -5.52
CA LEU A 130 40.40 -14.91 -4.49
C LEU A 130 39.70 -13.68 -3.87
N ALA A 131 40.45 -12.60 -3.62
CA ALA A 131 39.89 -11.36 -3.11
C ALA A 131 38.88 -10.71 -4.08
N TRP A 132 39.15 -10.77 -5.39
CA TRP A 132 38.22 -10.27 -6.41
C TRP A 132 36.93 -11.10 -6.47
N VAL A 133 37.02 -12.42 -6.31
CA VAL A 133 35.84 -13.29 -6.26
C VAL A 133 34.99 -12.96 -5.03
N VAL A 134 35.60 -12.75 -3.87
CA VAL A 134 34.88 -12.40 -2.64
C VAL A 134 34.27 -11.01 -2.72
N LEU A 135 34.98 -10.03 -3.30
CA LEU A 135 34.41 -8.69 -3.53
C LEU A 135 33.19 -8.76 -4.47
N GLY A 136 33.29 -9.55 -5.54
CA GLY A 136 32.15 -9.82 -6.46
C GLY A 136 30.97 -10.45 -5.72
N ALA A 137 31.20 -11.43 -4.85
CA ALA A 137 30.16 -12.05 -4.05
C ALA A 137 29.49 -11.07 -3.09
N ALA A 138 30.28 -10.19 -2.45
CA ALA A 138 29.75 -9.15 -1.57
C ALA A 138 28.87 -8.13 -2.34
N LEU A 139 29.27 -7.73 -3.54
CA LEU A 139 28.48 -6.88 -4.42
C LEU A 139 27.18 -7.56 -4.87
N LEU A 140 27.25 -8.85 -5.24
CA LEU A 140 26.08 -9.64 -5.61
C LEU A 140 25.09 -9.79 -4.44
N ALA A 141 25.56 -9.87 -3.21
CA ALA A 141 24.71 -9.94 -2.02
C ALA A 141 23.90 -8.65 -1.82
N GLU A 142 24.47 -7.49 -2.12
CA GLU A 142 23.80 -6.18 -2.01
C GLU A 142 22.97 -5.82 -3.25
N PHE A 143 23.26 -6.39 -4.42
CA PHE A 143 22.68 -6.06 -5.71
C PHE A 143 21.14 -6.06 -5.73
N PRO A 144 20.42 -7.10 -5.24
CA PRO A 144 18.96 -7.13 -5.34
C PRO A 144 18.26 -6.04 -4.52
N ALA A 145 18.89 -5.58 -3.44
CA ALA A 145 18.37 -4.51 -2.61
C ALA A 145 18.66 -3.13 -3.22
N LEU A 146 19.89 -2.90 -3.67
CA LEU A 146 20.35 -1.62 -4.19
C LEU A 146 19.82 -1.34 -5.60
N ALA A 147 19.69 -2.35 -6.46
CA ALA A 147 19.14 -2.19 -7.82
C ALA A 147 17.73 -1.57 -7.80
N ARG A 148 16.90 -1.87 -6.78
CA ARG A 148 15.57 -1.25 -6.59
C ARG A 148 15.60 0.25 -6.33
N LEU A 149 16.75 0.78 -5.92
CA LEU A 149 16.95 2.22 -5.67
C LEU A 149 17.21 3.03 -6.96
N GLY A 150 17.58 2.36 -8.07
CA GLY A 150 17.96 3.00 -9.33
C GLY A 150 19.27 3.76 -9.25
N ARG A 151 19.28 5.08 -9.53
CA ARG A 151 20.49 5.89 -9.54
C ARG A 151 21.39 5.78 -8.30
N PRO A 152 20.90 5.71 -7.04
CA PRO A 152 21.73 5.47 -5.86
C PRO A 152 22.57 4.19 -5.93
N PHE A 153 22.10 3.15 -6.62
CA PHE A 153 22.86 1.93 -6.83
C PHE A 153 24.16 2.19 -7.60
N ILE A 154 24.11 3.00 -8.66
CA ILE A 154 25.29 3.37 -9.46
C ILE A 154 26.32 4.11 -8.58
N GLY A 155 25.85 5.02 -7.73
CA GLY A 155 26.73 5.74 -6.79
C GLY A 155 27.44 4.81 -5.81
N VAL A 156 26.73 3.84 -5.22
CA VAL A 156 27.33 2.85 -4.31
C VAL A 156 28.31 1.96 -5.06
N LEU A 157 28.00 1.50 -6.28
CA LEU A 157 28.88 0.72 -7.12
C LEU A 157 30.19 1.49 -7.45
N ALA A 158 30.07 2.76 -7.84
CA ALA A 158 31.21 3.63 -8.11
C ALA A 158 32.11 3.81 -6.87
N LEU A 159 31.53 4.07 -5.70
CA LEU A 159 32.26 4.22 -4.43
C LEU A 159 33.00 2.94 -4.05
N THR A 160 32.39 1.76 -4.31
CA THR A 160 33.00 0.47 -4.01
C THR A 160 34.20 0.17 -4.94
N LEU A 161 34.11 0.55 -6.21
CA LEU A 161 35.08 0.19 -7.23
C LEU A 161 36.15 1.24 -7.51
N ALA A 162 35.93 2.50 -7.08
CA ALA A 162 36.88 3.59 -7.36
C ALA A 162 38.30 3.31 -6.87
N ALA A 163 38.45 2.88 -5.61
CA ALA A 163 39.75 2.61 -5.03
C ALA A 163 40.46 1.40 -5.62
N PRO A 164 39.81 0.22 -5.82
CA PRO A 164 40.43 -0.89 -6.54
C PRO A 164 40.80 -0.57 -7.99
N LEU A 165 39.97 0.18 -8.71
CA LEU A 165 40.31 0.62 -10.08
C LEU A 165 41.54 1.52 -10.11
N ALA A 166 41.62 2.48 -9.19
CA ALA A 166 42.79 3.35 -9.08
C ALA A 166 44.04 2.50 -8.78
N LEU A 167 43.98 1.55 -7.86
CA LEU A 167 45.12 0.65 -7.54
C LEU A 167 45.54 -0.18 -8.78
N MET A 168 44.63 -0.66 -9.59
CA MET A 168 44.93 -1.43 -10.81
C MET A 168 45.53 -0.58 -11.91
N LEU A 169 45.17 0.69 -12.04
CA LEU A 169 45.64 1.56 -13.10
C LEU A 169 46.95 2.27 -12.80
N ILE A 170 47.11 2.76 -11.57
CA ILE A 170 48.24 3.62 -11.16
C ILE A 170 49.03 3.10 -9.95
N GLY A 171 48.70 1.89 -9.48
CA GLY A 171 49.40 1.26 -8.36
C GLY A 171 50.80 0.76 -8.71
N PRO A 172 51.56 0.22 -7.72
CA PRO A 172 52.94 -0.24 -7.91
C PRO A 172 53.13 -1.34 -8.96
N GLN A 173 52.02 -2.10 -9.22
CA GLN A 173 51.95 -3.14 -10.25
C GLN A 173 50.70 -2.95 -11.09
N PRO A 174 50.75 -2.09 -12.12
CA PRO A 174 49.59 -1.79 -12.95
C PRO A 174 49.03 -3.03 -13.66
N GLN A 175 47.71 -3.21 -13.63
CA GLN A 175 47.01 -4.34 -14.24
C GLN A 175 45.89 -3.83 -15.16
N PRO A 176 46.18 -3.17 -16.29
CA PRO A 176 45.20 -2.52 -17.13
C PRO A 176 44.14 -3.46 -17.72
N ALA A 177 44.52 -4.72 -18.01
CA ALA A 177 43.58 -5.71 -18.49
C ALA A 177 42.55 -6.11 -17.42
N ALA A 178 42.99 -6.25 -16.15
CA ALA A 178 42.11 -6.53 -15.04
C ALA A 178 41.19 -5.31 -14.71
N ALA A 179 41.74 -4.11 -14.79
CA ALA A 179 40.96 -2.88 -14.67
C ALA A 179 39.88 -2.78 -15.75
N GLY A 180 40.21 -3.11 -17.00
CA GLY A 180 39.26 -3.16 -18.12
C GLY A 180 38.13 -4.18 -17.87
N ALA A 181 38.49 -5.39 -17.43
CA ALA A 181 37.51 -6.43 -17.08
C ALA A 181 36.59 -6.00 -15.94
N LEU A 182 37.13 -5.34 -14.91
CA LEU A 182 36.32 -4.80 -13.78
C LEU A 182 35.38 -3.69 -14.24
N LEU A 183 35.80 -2.81 -15.13
CA LEU A 183 34.96 -1.77 -15.73
C LEU A 183 33.82 -2.38 -16.57
N LEU A 184 34.11 -3.42 -17.36
CA LEU A 184 33.07 -4.14 -18.12
C LEU A 184 32.06 -4.78 -17.19
N LEU A 185 32.51 -5.44 -16.13
CA LEU A 185 31.64 -6.04 -15.12
C LEU A 185 30.78 -4.98 -14.39
N ALA A 186 31.42 -3.86 -14.02
CA ALA A 186 30.72 -2.74 -13.40
C ALA A 186 29.66 -2.12 -14.32
N SER A 187 29.98 -1.93 -15.59
CA SER A 187 29.06 -1.41 -16.60
C SER A 187 27.88 -2.37 -16.82
N GLY A 188 28.16 -3.66 -16.98
CA GLY A 188 27.12 -4.69 -17.07
C GLY A 188 26.23 -4.74 -15.85
N SER A 189 26.82 -4.65 -14.64
CA SER A 189 26.07 -4.61 -13.38
C SER A 189 25.20 -3.34 -13.26
N ALA A 190 25.73 -2.18 -13.70
CA ALA A 190 24.99 -0.93 -13.70
C ALA A 190 23.78 -1.00 -14.66
N LEU A 191 23.98 -1.50 -15.89
CA LEU A 191 22.91 -1.70 -16.87
C LEU A 191 21.86 -2.69 -16.36
N ALA A 192 22.28 -3.84 -15.86
CA ALA A 192 21.37 -4.84 -15.29
C ALA A 192 20.60 -4.29 -14.07
N GLY A 193 21.26 -3.49 -13.22
CA GLY A 193 20.62 -2.84 -12.09
C GLY A 193 19.57 -1.80 -12.49
N LEU A 194 19.83 -1.01 -13.54
CA LEU A 194 18.86 -0.06 -14.08
C LEU A 194 17.65 -0.78 -14.70
N GLU A 195 17.89 -1.86 -15.43
CA GLU A 195 16.82 -2.66 -16.02
C GLU A 195 15.96 -3.34 -14.95
N LEU A 196 16.60 -3.92 -13.93
CA LEU A 196 15.88 -4.48 -12.78
C LEU A 196 15.08 -3.42 -12.04
N HIS A 197 15.59 -2.20 -11.94
CA HIS A 197 14.85 -1.06 -11.36
C HIS A 197 13.58 -0.74 -12.15
N ARG A 198 13.68 -0.67 -13.48
CA ARG A 198 12.53 -0.41 -14.37
C ARG A 198 11.49 -1.51 -14.21
N THR A 199 11.89 -2.78 -14.36
CA THR A 199 11.01 -3.94 -14.21
C THR A 199 10.33 -3.97 -12.83
N TYR A 200 11.06 -3.59 -11.78
CA TYR A 200 10.49 -3.48 -10.42
C TYR A 200 9.43 -2.40 -10.33
N LEU A 201 9.67 -1.21 -10.91
CA LEU A 201 8.69 -0.12 -10.91
C LEU A 201 7.45 -0.45 -11.73
N ASP A 202 7.62 -1.07 -12.90
CA ASP A 202 6.51 -1.51 -13.76
C ASP A 202 5.65 -2.57 -13.04
N GLY A 203 6.27 -3.56 -12.43
CA GLY A 203 5.58 -4.57 -11.62
C GLY A 203 4.84 -3.96 -10.42
N LEU A 204 5.44 -2.96 -9.76
CA LEU A 204 4.81 -2.26 -8.65
C LEU A 204 3.62 -1.41 -9.13
N HIS A 205 3.77 -0.71 -10.25
CA HIS A 205 2.69 0.06 -10.87
C HIS A 205 1.50 -0.85 -11.22
N LEU A 206 1.76 -1.96 -11.88
CA LEU A 206 0.75 -2.94 -12.25
C LEU A 206 0.01 -3.51 -11.02
N GLN A 207 0.75 -3.85 -9.95
CA GLN A 207 0.15 -4.32 -8.70
C GLN A 207 -0.77 -3.28 -8.04
N LEU A 208 -0.38 -2.00 -8.07
CA LEU A 208 -1.19 -0.91 -7.51
C LEU A 208 -2.45 -0.67 -8.35
N GLU A 209 -2.35 -0.74 -9.67
CA GLU A 209 -3.50 -0.64 -10.58
C GLU A 209 -4.48 -1.82 -10.38
N PHE A 210 -3.99 -3.05 -10.29
CA PHE A 210 -4.85 -4.20 -9.96
C PHE A 210 -5.52 -4.04 -8.59
N ALA A 211 -4.80 -3.57 -7.58
CA ALA A 211 -5.38 -3.33 -6.26
C ALA A 211 -6.46 -2.23 -6.31
N ARG A 212 -6.27 -1.20 -7.12
CA ARG A 212 -7.25 -0.13 -7.36
C ARG A 212 -8.49 -0.66 -8.07
N LEU A 213 -8.30 -1.35 -9.20
CA LEU A 213 -9.42 -1.96 -9.97
C LEU A 213 -10.20 -2.98 -9.13
N ALA A 214 -9.51 -3.66 -8.20
CA ALA A 214 -10.15 -4.60 -7.30
C ALA A 214 -11.00 -3.96 -6.19
N ARG A 215 -10.87 -2.65 -5.93
CA ARG A 215 -11.53 -1.93 -4.81
C ARG A 215 -12.48 -0.81 -5.22
N PHE A 216 -12.31 -0.24 -6.40
CA PHE A 216 -13.10 0.91 -6.84
C PHE A 216 -13.90 0.59 -8.10
N ASP A 217 -15.08 1.21 -8.21
CA ASP A 217 -15.90 1.17 -9.41
C ASP A 217 -15.27 2.06 -10.51
N PRO A 218 -15.01 1.54 -11.71
CA PRO A 218 -14.30 2.28 -12.74
C PRO A 218 -15.09 3.45 -13.31
N LEU A 219 -16.43 3.43 -13.24
CA LEU A 219 -17.28 4.49 -13.76
C LEU A 219 -17.32 5.70 -12.82
N THR A 220 -17.50 5.46 -11.52
CA THR A 220 -17.80 6.48 -10.52
C THR A 220 -16.61 6.84 -9.64
N GLY A 221 -15.59 5.96 -9.56
CA GLY A 221 -14.46 6.10 -8.66
C GLY A 221 -14.81 5.91 -7.18
N LEU A 222 -16.03 5.49 -6.85
CA LEU A 222 -16.46 5.09 -5.51
C LEU A 222 -15.94 3.70 -5.17
N ALA A 223 -16.02 3.29 -3.91
CA ALA A 223 -15.79 1.89 -3.54
C ALA A 223 -16.72 0.97 -4.35
N ASN A 224 -16.20 -0.18 -4.78
CA ASN A 224 -17.02 -1.20 -5.40
C ASN A 224 -17.64 -2.14 -4.33
N ARG A 225 -18.50 -3.05 -4.75
CA ARG A 225 -19.17 -4.04 -3.90
C ARG A 225 -18.20 -4.79 -3.00
N ARG A 226 -17.08 -5.28 -3.55
CA ARG A 226 -16.08 -6.02 -2.76
C ARG A 226 -15.47 -5.17 -1.65
N HIS A 227 -15.08 -3.94 -1.95
CA HIS A 227 -14.51 -3.02 -0.95
C HIS A 227 -15.55 -2.66 0.11
N PHE A 228 -16.81 -2.49 -0.26
CA PHE A 228 -17.91 -2.28 0.66
C PHE A 228 -18.06 -3.47 1.62
N ASP A 229 -18.14 -4.71 1.11
CA ASP A 229 -18.32 -5.91 1.92
C ASP A 229 -17.16 -6.12 2.90
N GLU A 230 -15.89 -5.93 2.46
CA GLU A 230 -14.69 -5.99 3.30
C GLU A 230 -14.73 -4.94 4.42
N THR A 231 -15.13 -3.71 4.11
CA THR A 231 -15.18 -2.59 5.06
C THR A 231 -16.31 -2.78 6.07
N LEU A 232 -17.48 -3.18 5.61
CA LEU A 232 -18.63 -3.48 6.46
C LEU A 232 -18.28 -4.57 7.49
N ALA A 233 -17.66 -5.67 7.04
CA ALA A 233 -17.23 -6.75 7.96
C ALA A 233 -16.23 -6.23 9.00
N GLY A 234 -15.27 -5.37 8.61
CA GLY A 234 -14.31 -4.75 9.51
C GLY A 234 -14.94 -3.82 10.55
N GLU A 235 -15.81 -2.92 10.10
CA GLU A 235 -16.51 -1.96 10.97
C GLU A 235 -17.54 -2.65 11.88
N TRP A 236 -18.18 -3.73 11.41
CA TRP A 236 -19.04 -4.58 12.24
C TRP A 236 -18.27 -5.14 13.45
N GLN A 237 -17.10 -5.71 13.23
CA GLN A 237 -16.24 -6.24 14.29
C GLN A 237 -15.72 -5.13 15.21
N ARG A 238 -15.45 -3.96 14.67
CA ARG A 238 -15.06 -2.78 15.47
C ARG A 238 -16.20 -2.31 16.35
N ALA A 239 -17.40 -2.16 15.79
CA ALA A 239 -18.59 -1.75 16.52
C ALA A 239 -19.00 -2.76 17.61
N LEU A 240 -18.83 -4.08 17.37
CA LEU A 240 -19.03 -5.12 18.37
C LEU A 240 -18.13 -4.90 19.61
N ARG A 241 -16.84 -4.60 19.38
CA ARG A 241 -15.89 -4.32 20.49
C ARG A 241 -16.20 -3.03 21.24
N LEU A 242 -16.65 -1.99 20.53
CA LEU A 242 -16.97 -0.68 21.09
C LEU A 242 -18.41 -0.56 21.59
N ARG A 243 -19.24 -1.62 21.45
CA ARG A 243 -20.68 -1.62 21.71
C ARG A 243 -21.41 -0.48 20.99
N GLY A 244 -20.89 -0.10 19.81
CA GLY A 244 -21.44 0.96 18.96
C GLY A 244 -22.47 0.43 17.99
N GLU A 245 -23.07 1.35 17.24
CA GLU A 245 -24.04 1.08 16.18
C GLU A 245 -23.36 1.20 14.82
N VAL A 246 -23.86 0.46 13.83
CA VAL A 246 -23.46 0.60 12.42
C VAL A 246 -24.71 0.91 11.64
N ALA A 247 -24.70 2.04 10.92
CA ALA A 247 -25.80 2.42 10.05
C ALA A 247 -25.40 2.23 8.58
N LEU A 248 -26.38 1.89 7.77
CA LEU A 248 -26.26 1.68 6.34
C LEU A 248 -27.41 2.38 5.63
N ILE A 249 -27.09 3.13 4.59
CA ILE A 249 -28.01 3.68 3.63
C ILE A 249 -27.80 2.95 2.32
N ILE A 250 -28.83 2.35 1.74
CA ILE A 250 -28.81 1.85 0.36
C ILE A 250 -29.76 2.72 -0.44
N PHE A 251 -29.32 3.17 -1.61
CA PHE A 251 -30.16 3.97 -2.48
C PHE A 251 -30.01 3.59 -3.94
N ASP A 252 -31.05 3.86 -4.70
CA ASP A 252 -31.18 3.49 -6.10
C ASP A 252 -31.80 4.66 -6.88
N VAL A 253 -31.37 4.82 -8.12
CA VAL A 253 -31.87 5.90 -8.99
C VAL A 253 -33.27 5.55 -9.49
N ASP A 254 -34.22 6.38 -9.18
CA ASP A 254 -35.61 6.17 -9.57
C ASP A 254 -35.75 6.13 -11.10
N GLU A 255 -36.43 5.08 -11.60
CA GLU A 255 -36.76 4.90 -13.03
C GLU A 255 -35.54 4.97 -13.98
N PHE A 256 -34.34 4.56 -13.51
CA PHE A 256 -33.10 4.67 -14.28
C PHE A 256 -33.13 3.95 -15.63
N LYS A 257 -33.89 2.85 -15.73
CA LYS A 257 -34.09 2.19 -17.02
C LYS A 257 -34.76 3.14 -18.04
N ILE A 258 -35.82 3.86 -17.66
CA ILE A 258 -36.50 4.85 -18.51
C ILE A 258 -35.54 5.99 -18.90
N TYR A 259 -34.66 6.39 -17.97
CA TYR A 259 -33.60 7.36 -18.24
C TYR A 259 -32.66 6.86 -19.33
N ASN A 260 -32.15 5.64 -19.20
CA ASN A 260 -31.25 5.02 -20.19
C ASN A 260 -31.91 4.82 -21.56
N ASP A 261 -33.18 4.41 -21.57
CA ASP A 261 -33.93 4.22 -22.81
C ASP A 261 -34.10 5.54 -23.59
N HIS A 262 -34.13 6.69 -22.89
CA HIS A 262 -34.28 8.01 -23.50
C HIS A 262 -32.94 8.69 -23.85
N PHE A 263 -31.95 8.69 -22.92
CA PHE A 263 -30.68 9.40 -23.07
C PHE A 263 -29.53 8.51 -23.53
N GLY A 264 -29.76 7.22 -23.67
CA GLY A 264 -28.74 6.21 -23.97
C GLY A 264 -27.84 5.90 -22.77
N HIS A 265 -27.09 4.80 -22.85
CA HIS A 265 -26.15 4.39 -21.81
C HIS A 265 -25.08 5.46 -21.48
N PRO A 266 -24.52 6.20 -22.47
CA PRO A 266 -23.56 7.27 -22.15
C PRO A 266 -24.19 8.39 -21.30
N GLY A 267 -25.49 8.70 -21.50
CA GLY A 267 -26.23 9.63 -20.68
C GLY A 267 -26.42 9.13 -19.25
N GLY A 268 -26.79 7.84 -19.10
CA GLY A 268 -26.87 7.17 -17.80
C GLY A 268 -25.55 7.16 -17.04
N ASP A 269 -24.45 6.88 -17.73
CA ASP A 269 -23.11 6.92 -17.15
C ASP A 269 -22.73 8.33 -16.62
N ALA A 270 -23.10 9.38 -17.38
CA ALA A 270 -22.88 10.76 -16.96
C ALA A 270 -23.73 11.11 -15.74
N CYS A 271 -24.98 10.64 -15.69
CA CYS A 271 -25.87 10.77 -14.53
C CYS A 271 -25.24 10.13 -13.29
N LEU A 272 -24.84 8.85 -13.37
CA LEU A 272 -24.23 8.11 -12.25
C LEU A 272 -22.96 8.78 -11.73
N ARG A 273 -22.10 9.33 -12.62
CA ARG A 273 -20.90 10.10 -12.21
C ARG A 273 -21.26 11.34 -11.41
N ARG A 274 -22.31 12.06 -11.79
CA ARG A 274 -22.78 13.26 -11.05
C ARG A 274 -23.31 12.89 -9.68
N LEU A 275 -24.14 11.85 -9.58
CA LEU A 275 -24.66 11.36 -8.31
C LEU A 275 -23.51 10.91 -7.38
N ALA A 276 -22.56 10.17 -7.90
CA ALA A 276 -21.38 9.75 -7.16
C ALA A 276 -20.57 10.93 -6.61
N ALA A 277 -20.38 11.97 -7.42
CA ALA A 277 -19.66 13.17 -7.02
C ALA A 277 -20.34 13.90 -5.85
N VAL A 278 -21.68 14.09 -5.93
CA VAL A 278 -22.47 14.71 -4.86
C VAL A 278 -22.46 13.87 -3.60
N THR A 279 -22.66 12.57 -3.72
CA THR A 279 -22.64 11.65 -2.56
C THR A 279 -21.29 11.72 -1.84
N ARG A 280 -20.18 11.70 -2.57
CA ARG A 280 -18.83 11.79 -2.01
C ARG A 280 -18.55 13.15 -1.34
N GLN A 281 -19.11 14.25 -1.85
CA GLN A 281 -18.98 15.57 -1.22
C GLN A 281 -19.73 15.67 0.09
N LEU A 282 -20.90 15.06 0.20
CA LEU A 282 -21.73 15.07 1.40
C LEU A 282 -21.23 14.10 2.48
N VAL A 283 -20.71 12.96 2.07
CA VAL A 283 -20.23 11.90 2.96
C VAL A 283 -18.69 11.93 2.96
N HIS A 284 -18.14 12.75 3.84
CA HIS A 284 -16.68 12.99 3.92
C HIS A 284 -16.09 12.78 5.32
N ARG A 285 -16.89 12.30 6.29
CA ARG A 285 -16.39 12.00 7.64
C ARG A 285 -15.40 10.85 7.59
N HIS A 286 -14.30 10.96 8.36
CA HIS A 286 -13.34 9.89 8.45
C HIS A 286 -13.99 8.61 9.04
N GLY A 287 -13.92 7.53 8.27
CA GLY A 287 -14.53 6.23 8.59
C GLY A 287 -15.82 5.94 7.82
N ASP A 288 -16.49 6.94 7.24
CA ASP A 288 -17.64 6.71 6.36
C ASP A 288 -17.17 6.20 5.00
N LEU A 289 -17.98 5.35 4.37
CA LEU A 289 -17.68 4.79 3.05
C LEU A 289 -18.87 5.00 2.12
N VAL A 290 -18.58 5.50 0.92
CA VAL A 290 -19.54 5.54 -0.20
C VAL A 290 -19.14 4.49 -1.22
N ALA A 291 -20.08 3.66 -1.63
CA ALA A 291 -19.86 2.59 -2.59
C ALA A 291 -20.93 2.58 -3.68
N ARG A 292 -20.57 2.06 -4.85
CA ARG A 292 -21.52 1.62 -5.87
C ARG A 292 -21.57 0.10 -5.84
N LEU A 293 -22.76 -0.45 -5.57
CA LEU A 293 -22.95 -1.89 -5.43
C LEU A 293 -23.09 -2.60 -6.77
N GLY A 294 -23.65 -1.90 -7.77
CA GLY A 294 -23.84 -2.37 -9.14
C GLY A 294 -24.95 -1.57 -9.84
N GLY A 295 -24.95 -1.51 -11.18
CA GLY A 295 -25.97 -0.78 -11.92
C GLY A 295 -26.17 0.66 -11.42
N GLU A 296 -27.37 0.96 -10.94
CA GLU A 296 -27.80 2.23 -10.36
C GLU A 296 -27.85 2.23 -8.83
N GLU A 297 -27.36 1.16 -8.17
CA GLU A 297 -27.40 1.00 -6.72
C GLU A 297 -26.13 1.51 -6.05
N PHE A 298 -26.32 2.29 -4.98
CA PHE A 298 -25.27 2.87 -4.16
C PHE A 298 -25.49 2.53 -2.67
N ALA A 299 -24.42 2.54 -1.92
CA ALA A 299 -24.44 2.38 -0.46
C ALA A 299 -23.60 3.43 0.24
N VAL A 300 -24.05 3.84 1.43
CA VAL A 300 -23.30 4.68 2.36
C VAL A 300 -23.23 3.96 3.70
N LEU A 301 -22.03 3.56 4.10
CA LEU A 301 -21.75 2.94 5.38
C LEU A 301 -21.32 4.03 6.37
N LEU A 302 -21.99 4.09 7.52
CA LEU A 302 -21.81 5.08 8.57
C LEU A 302 -21.49 4.38 9.90
N PRO A 303 -20.23 4.07 10.19
CA PRO A 303 -19.84 3.46 11.45
C PRO A 303 -20.10 4.38 12.64
N LEU A 304 -20.48 3.80 13.78
CA LEU A 304 -20.73 4.50 15.04
C LEU A 304 -21.73 5.67 14.91
N THR A 305 -22.71 5.50 14.00
CA THR A 305 -23.72 6.52 13.72
C THR A 305 -25.10 5.96 14.07
N PRO A 306 -25.90 6.67 14.93
CA PRO A 306 -27.23 6.23 15.29
C PRO A 306 -28.22 6.44 14.12
N LEU A 307 -29.36 5.73 14.16
CA LEU A 307 -30.37 5.76 13.11
C LEU A 307 -30.81 7.19 12.74
N ALA A 308 -31.03 8.06 13.72
CA ALA A 308 -31.42 9.44 13.48
C ALA A 308 -30.37 10.23 12.67
N GLY A 309 -29.07 10.00 12.97
CA GLY A 309 -27.97 10.60 12.22
C GLY A 309 -27.90 10.08 10.79
N ALA A 310 -28.05 8.77 10.60
CA ALA A 310 -28.05 8.15 9.28
C ALA A 310 -29.24 8.64 8.42
N ARG A 311 -30.44 8.78 9.04
CA ARG A 311 -31.60 9.34 8.37
C ARG A 311 -31.37 10.78 7.91
N ALA A 312 -30.78 11.63 8.75
CA ALA A 312 -30.45 13.00 8.38
C ALA A 312 -29.49 13.08 7.19
N VAL A 313 -28.46 12.19 7.14
CA VAL A 313 -27.58 12.07 5.98
C VAL A 313 -28.35 11.63 4.74
N ALA A 314 -29.24 10.65 4.86
CA ALA A 314 -30.07 10.16 3.75
C ALA A 314 -31.00 11.24 3.21
N ASP A 315 -31.68 12.00 4.08
CA ASP A 315 -32.56 13.11 3.68
C ASP A 315 -31.76 14.23 2.99
N THR A 316 -30.58 14.57 3.50
CA THR A 316 -29.67 15.55 2.87
C THR A 316 -29.23 15.07 1.48
N LEU A 317 -28.88 13.80 1.35
CA LEU A 317 -28.45 13.21 0.08
C LEU A 317 -29.59 13.21 -0.96
N ARG A 318 -30.78 12.79 -0.54
CA ARG A 318 -31.99 12.82 -1.39
C ARG A 318 -32.23 14.23 -1.95
N GLN A 319 -32.26 15.23 -1.07
CA GLN A 319 -32.48 16.63 -1.44
C GLN A 319 -31.39 17.17 -2.35
N ALA A 320 -30.13 16.85 -2.07
CA ALA A 320 -29.00 17.31 -2.88
C ALA A 320 -29.05 16.72 -4.31
N ILE A 321 -29.43 15.45 -4.45
CA ILE A 321 -29.60 14.82 -5.76
C ILE A 321 -30.79 15.45 -6.51
N GLU A 322 -31.94 15.62 -5.87
CA GLU A 322 -33.09 16.28 -6.47
C GLU A 322 -32.76 17.73 -6.91
N ASN A 323 -31.97 18.47 -6.11
CA ASN A 323 -31.50 19.81 -6.39
C ASN A 323 -30.49 19.92 -7.53
N LEU A 324 -29.88 18.82 -7.99
CA LEU A 324 -29.09 18.81 -9.23
C LEU A 324 -29.97 19.12 -10.46
N ARG A 325 -31.29 18.96 -10.34
CA ARG A 325 -32.29 19.18 -11.40
C ARG A 325 -31.89 18.56 -12.73
N LEU A 326 -31.31 17.36 -12.68
CA LEU A 326 -30.98 16.62 -13.88
C LEU A 326 -32.28 16.25 -14.60
N PRO A 327 -32.50 16.69 -15.86
CA PRO A 327 -33.72 16.36 -16.58
C PRO A 327 -33.92 14.86 -16.68
N HIS A 328 -35.13 14.37 -16.45
CA HIS A 328 -35.53 12.98 -16.68
C HIS A 328 -36.24 12.85 -18.02
N ALA A 329 -36.44 11.60 -18.47
CA ALA A 329 -37.23 11.31 -19.67
C ALA A 329 -38.70 11.77 -19.49
N PRO A 330 -39.37 12.22 -20.56
CA PRO A 330 -40.78 12.64 -20.49
C PRO A 330 -41.75 11.55 -20.01
N ALA A 331 -41.37 10.28 -20.17
CA ALA A 331 -42.17 9.13 -19.73
C ALA A 331 -42.00 8.81 -18.23
N ALA A 332 -41.08 9.46 -17.53
CA ALA A 332 -40.87 9.25 -16.12
C ALA A 332 -41.94 9.97 -15.27
N GLN A 333 -42.18 9.46 -14.06
CA GLN A 333 -43.13 10.05 -13.10
C GLN A 333 -42.75 11.45 -12.65
N ARG A 334 -41.42 11.74 -12.68
CA ARG A 334 -40.89 13.05 -12.24
C ARG A 334 -40.06 13.70 -13.35
N PRO A 335 -40.09 15.03 -13.46
CA PRO A 335 -39.34 15.71 -14.53
C PRO A 335 -37.82 15.76 -14.29
N VAL A 336 -37.37 15.39 -13.10
CA VAL A 336 -35.95 15.37 -12.71
C VAL A 336 -35.57 14.02 -12.11
N VAL A 337 -34.30 13.67 -12.21
CA VAL A 337 -33.74 12.47 -11.59
C VAL A 337 -33.84 12.57 -10.07
N THR A 338 -34.38 11.53 -9.45
CA THR A 338 -34.51 11.37 -8.00
C THR A 338 -33.96 10.02 -7.55
N VAL A 339 -33.84 9.84 -6.25
CA VAL A 339 -33.40 8.57 -5.64
C VAL A 339 -34.35 8.17 -4.51
N SER A 340 -34.56 6.87 -4.37
CA SER A 340 -35.21 6.26 -3.21
C SER A 340 -34.15 5.70 -2.28
N LEU A 341 -34.30 5.89 -0.96
CA LEU A 341 -33.30 5.50 0.02
C LEU A 341 -33.91 4.64 1.13
N GLY A 342 -33.24 3.52 1.42
CA GLY A 342 -33.50 2.70 2.59
C GLY A 342 -32.40 2.87 3.62
N VAL A 343 -32.76 3.09 4.88
CA VAL A 343 -31.84 3.30 5.99
C VAL A 343 -32.03 2.24 7.05
N ALA A 344 -30.97 1.55 7.44
CA ALA A 344 -30.95 0.62 8.57
C ALA A 344 -29.85 0.98 9.54
N CYS A 345 -30.06 0.66 10.81
CA CYS A 345 -29.06 0.81 11.86
C CYS A 345 -29.17 -0.37 12.81
N LEU A 346 -28.04 -1.07 13.04
CA LEU A 346 -27.99 -2.19 13.95
C LEU A 346 -26.81 -2.03 14.93
N ARG A 347 -27.02 -2.52 16.14
CA ARG A 347 -25.93 -2.71 17.09
C ARG A 347 -25.48 -4.16 17.00
N PRO A 348 -24.24 -4.45 16.57
CA PRO A 348 -23.72 -5.80 16.51
C PRO A 348 -23.87 -6.52 17.85
N ALA A 349 -24.48 -7.70 17.81
CA ALA A 349 -24.73 -8.55 18.96
C ALA A 349 -24.65 -10.03 18.53
N SER A 350 -24.68 -10.96 19.52
CA SER A 350 -24.71 -12.39 19.23
C SER A 350 -25.95 -12.76 18.39
N GLY A 351 -25.72 -13.46 17.31
CA GLY A 351 -26.78 -13.88 16.38
C GLY A 351 -27.12 -12.88 15.27
N LEU A 352 -26.55 -11.67 15.28
CA LEU A 352 -26.67 -10.72 14.17
C LEU A 352 -25.40 -10.71 13.32
N THR A 353 -25.58 -10.56 12.01
CA THR A 353 -24.55 -10.54 10.99
C THR A 353 -24.56 -9.23 10.19
N PRO A 354 -23.47 -8.87 9.49
CA PRO A 354 -23.51 -7.76 8.53
C PRO A 354 -24.62 -7.89 7.47
N ASP A 355 -24.95 -9.12 7.06
CA ASP A 355 -26.01 -9.38 6.07
C ASP A 355 -27.40 -9.01 6.59
N ASP A 356 -27.62 -9.06 7.91
CA ASP A 356 -28.88 -8.61 8.51
C ASP A 356 -29.06 -7.09 8.34
N LEU A 357 -27.98 -6.33 8.45
CA LEU A 357 -28.00 -4.89 8.20
C LEU A 357 -28.28 -4.57 6.73
N ILE A 358 -27.65 -5.29 5.81
CA ILE A 358 -27.91 -5.15 4.36
C ILE A 358 -29.38 -5.46 4.07
N ARG A 359 -29.89 -6.61 4.53
CA ARG A 359 -31.31 -6.99 4.31
C ARG A 359 -32.29 -5.97 4.87
N ALA A 360 -32.00 -5.40 6.03
CA ALA A 360 -32.86 -4.38 6.63
C ALA A 360 -32.88 -3.09 5.79
N ALA A 361 -31.72 -2.65 5.28
CA ALA A 361 -31.64 -1.48 4.41
C ALA A 361 -32.30 -1.71 3.05
N ASP A 362 -32.13 -2.90 2.44
CA ASP A 362 -32.78 -3.28 1.18
C ASP A 362 -34.30 -3.32 1.31
N ALA A 363 -34.82 -3.90 2.40
CA ALA A 363 -36.26 -3.93 2.66
C ALA A 363 -36.81 -2.49 2.79
N ALA A 364 -36.11 -1.59 3.49
CA ALA A 364 -36.50 -0.19 3.60
C ALA A 364 -36.43 0.54 2.24
N LEU A 365 -35.46 0.24 1.38
CA LEU A 365 -35.38 0.79 0.02
C LEU A 365 -36.56 0.31 -0.83
N TYR A 366 -36.91 -0.97 -0.73
CA TYR A 366 -38.09 -1.51 -1.41
C TYR A 366 -39.37 -0.77 -1.02
N GLU A 367 -39.58 -0.52 0.27
CA GLU A 367 -40.70 0.27 0.78
C GLU A 367 -40.67 1.71 0.25
N ALA A 368 -39.49 2.34 0.18
CA ALA A 368 -39.36 3.69 -0.38
C ALA A 368 -39.81 3.77 -1.86
N LYS A 369 -39.43 2.75 -2.66
CA LYS A 369 -39.87 2.66 -4.06
C LYS A 369 -41.39 2.50 -4.19
N HIS A 370 -42.03 1.78 -3.27
CA HIS A 370 -43.49 1.58 -3.25
C HIS A 370 -44.27 2.76 -2.64
N ALA A 371 -43.67 3.52 -1.75
CA ALA A 371 -44.24 4.73 -1.16
C ALA A 371 -44.31 5.95 -2.11
N GLY A 372 -43.95 5.76 -3.39
CA GLY A 372 -44.04 6.82 -4.42
C GLY A 372 -42.67 7.40 -4.80
N ARG A 373 -41.58 6.72 -4.48
CA ARG A 373 -40.18 7.10 -4.79
C ARG A 373 -39.78 8.45 -4.21
N ASN A 374 -38.56 8.90 -4.47
CA ASN A 374 -37.99 10.17 -3.97
C ASN A 374 -38.22 10.37 -2.46
N CYS A 375 -38.03 9.34 -1.68
CA CYS A 375 -38.22 9.38 -0.23
C CYS A 375 -37.22 8.51 0.51
N VAL A 376 -37.13 8.74 1.81
CA VAL A 376 -36.28 8.00 2.75
C VAL A 376 -37.21 7.16 3.65
N VAL A 377 -36.98 5.85 3.66
CA VAL A 377 -37.64 4.92 4.61
C VAL A 377 -36.57 4.35 5.54
N THR A 378 -36.90 4.27 6.81
CA THR A 378 -36.04 3.64 7.83
C THR A 378 -36.57 2.26 8.20
N ALA A 379 -35.68 1.28 8.22
CA ALA A 379 -36.01 -0.03 8.76
C ALA A 379 -36.47 0.09 10.23
N PRO A 380 -37.43 -0.70 10.67
CA PRO A 380 -37.81 -0.74 12.08
C PRO A 380 -36.59 -1.19 12.92
N PRO A 381 -36.48 -0.72 14.18
CA PRO A 381 -35.44 -1.22 15.08
C PRO A 381 -35.51 -2.75 15.14
N ALA A 382 -34.38 -3.43 14.92
CA ALA A 382 -34.35 -4.87 15.05
C ALA A 382 -34.67 -5.23 16.51
N GLU A 383 -35.82 -5.79 16.75
CA GLU A 383 -36.10 -6.48 18.00
C GLU A 383 -35.08 -7.62 18.14
N ALA A 384 -34.36 -7.69 19.26
CA ALA A 384 -33.47 -8.80 19.56
C ALA A 384 -34.27 -10.11 19.37
N PRO A 385 -33.72 -11.10 18.61
CA PRO A 385 -34.49 -12.29 18.28
C PRO A 385 -35.06 -12.90 19.53
N ALA A 386 -36.36 -13.24 19.48
CA ALA A 386 -37.19 -13.75 20.58
C ALA A 386 -36.67 -15.04 21.28
N LEU A 387 -35.49 -15.51 20.92
CA LEU A 387 -34.80 -16.68 21.52
C LEU A 387 -34.34 -16.43 22.95
N VAL A 388 -34.18 -15.19 23.41
CA VAL A 388 -33.78 -14.91 24.81
C VAL A 388 -34.99 -14.93 25.76
N ARG A 389 -36.22 -14.82 25.26
CA ARG A 389 -37.43 -14.91 26.09
C ARG A 389 -37.79 -16.34 26.50
N ARG A 390 -37.45 -17.37 25.74
CA ARG A 390 -37.80 -18.77 26.06
C ARG A 390 -36.93 -19.41 27.13
N VAL A 391 -35.76 -18.90 27.44
CA VAL A 391 -34.90 -19.45 28.51
C VAL A 391 -35.28 -18.92 29.90
N ARG A 392 -36.07 -17.84 30.01
CA ARG A 392 -36.51 -17.25 31.27
C ARG A 392 -37.85 -17.78 31.77
N GLU A 393 -38.56 -18.55 30.97
CA GLU A 393 -39.90 -19.09 31.30
C GLU A 393 -39.95 -20.62 31.44
N MET A 394 -38.79 -21.29 31.62
CA MET A 394 -38.78 -22.68 32.07
C MET A 394 -38.88 -22.73 33.60
N PRO A 395 -39.99 -23.22 34.21
CA PRO A 395 -40.09 -23.42 35.65
C PRO A 395 -39.13 -24.51 36.10
N ALA A 396 -38.60 -24.34 37.32
CA ALA A 396 -37.65 -25.19 37.99
C ALA A 396 -38.21 -26.61 38.26
#